data_f4b0cb246d7ad3f4d78ddd07b9475cf2
#
_entry.id   f4b0cb246d7ad3f4d78ddd07b9475cf2
#
_cell.length_a   1.000
_cell.length_b   1.000
_cell.length_c   1.000
_cell.angle_alpha   90.00
_cell.angle_beta   90.00
_cell.angle_gamma   90.00
#
_symmetry.space_group_name_H-M   'P 1'
#
loop_
_entity.id
_entity.type
_entity.pdbx_description
1 polymer ?
#
loop_
_entity_poly.entity_id
_entity_poly.type
_entity_poly.pdbx_seq_one_letter_code
_entity_poly.pdbx_strand_id
1 'polypeptide(L)'
;IDTADSDLLKTIVNFTGVGISEKNNKVFVDLCDVSDDSIALFEKYFISSDKIYYQQSSQSIEDSTSLNSGSAIYTVNGSGSIGFRCKLKKGSQTLKGFITAGHVTGNAEFTNVYSSSGLQPSSKIGTLEAYKYGGSVDMAFIAIDSDYEILSKTRIGVVLDENYFTSISEGTTIYMSGSNTEESFGEIESNSYSFTSGSGVPLTDCIKSDYSSVDGDSGGIVYAKINNSNAIVGIHHGSKTEWLFFKKALTIKASNIYATYEFYKY
;
A
#
# COMPACT_ATOMS: atom_id res chain seq x y z
N ILE A 1 2.95 -5.26 -35.93
CA ILE A 1 4.16 -5.86 -35.32
C ILE A 1 3.66 -6.73 -34.18
N ASP A 2 4.00 -8.02 -34.22
CA ASP A 2 3.58 -9.00 -33.22
C ASP A 2 4.23 -8.64 -31.86
N THR A 3 3.53 -8.85 -30.74
CA THR A 3 4.01 -8.45 -29.40
C THR A 3 5.36 -9.07 -29.02
N ALA A 4 5.66 -10.27 -29.51
CA ALA A 4 6.95 -10.92 -29.31
C ALA A 4 8.12 -10.21 -30.01
N ASP A 5 7.88 -9.61 -31.17
CA ASP A 5 8.88 -8.83 -31.92
C ASP A 5 9.13 -7.46 -31.24
N SER A 6 8.13 -6.89 -30.58
CA SER A 6 8.28 -5.58 -29.91
C SER A 6 9.19 -5.67 -28.67
N ASP A 7 9.12 -6.75 -27.90
CA ASP A 7 9.94 -6.94 -26.71
C ASP A 7 11.39 -7.28 -27.04
N LEU A 8 11.59 -8.02 -28.13
CA LEU A 8 12.93 -8.31 -28.66
C LEU A 8 13.58 -7.01 -29.19
N LEU A 9 12.81 -6.17 -29.88
CA LEU A 9 13.28 -4.88 -30.39
C LEU A 9 13.60 -3.90 -29.28
N LYS A 10 12.78 -3.80 -28.23
CA LYS A 10 13.07 -2.97 -27.05
C LYS A 10 14.39 -3.39 -26.38
N THR A 11 14.65 -4.68 -26.28
CA THR A 11 15.87 -5.21 -25.64
C THR A 11 17.10 -4.98 -26.51
N ILE A 12 17.00 -5.13 -27.84
CA ILE A 12 18.11 -4.99 -28.77
C ILE A 12 18.48 -3.51 -29.01
N VAL A 13 17.49 -2.61 -29.04
CA VAL A 13 17.69 -1.22 -29.49
C VAL A 13 17.69 -0.23 -28.33
N ASN A 14 17.54 -0.67 -27.07
CA ASN A 14 17.45 0.22 -25.90
C ASN A 14 16.38 1.32 -26.02
N PHE A 15 15.31 1.06 -26.77
CA PHE A 15 14.25 2.00 -27.05
C PHE A 15 13.30 2.14 -25.88
N THR A 16 13.05 3.36 -25.42
CA THR A 16 12.18 3.65 -24.27
C THR A 16 10.96 4.51 -24.60
N GLY A 17 11.01 5.28 -25.66
CA GLY A 17 9.87 6.12 -26.04
C GLY A 17 10.04 6.84 -27.36
N VAL A 18 8.92 7.37 -27.87
CA VAL A 18 8.88 8.22 -29.06
C VAL A 18 7.82 9.29 -28.89
N GLY A 19 8.10 10.50 -29.34
CA GLY A 19 7.17 11.59 -29.29
C GLY A 19 7.39 12.64 -30.39
N ILE A 20 6.49 13.60 -30.47
CA ILE A 20 6.58 14.71 -31.43
C ILE A 20 6.95 15.98 -30.67
N SER A 21 7.99 16.65 -31.12
CA SER A 21 8.36 17.97 -30.64
C SER A 21 7.85 19.02 -31.61
N GLU A 22 6.72 19.64 -31.33
CA GLU A 22 6.16 20.72 -32.11
C GLU A 22 7.11 21.92 -32.23
N LYS A 23 7.80 22.22 -31.13
CA LYS A 23 8.80 23.30 -31.06
C LYS A 23 9.93 23.11 -32.08
N ASN A 24 10.38 21.88 -32.26
CA ASN A 24 11.49 21.57 -33.15
C ASN A 24 11.04 21.05 -34.53
N ASN A 25 9.74 20.85 -34.71
CA ASN A 25 9.15 20.21 -35.88
C ASN A 25 9.85 18.89 -36.24
N LYS A 26 10.09 18.08 -35.22
CA LYS A 26 10.80 16.79 -35.28
C LYS A 26 10.16 15.73 -34.42
N VAL A 27 10.40 14.48 -34.75
CA VAL A 27 10.16 13.34 -33.88
C VAL A 27 11.37 13.17 -32.97
N PHE A 28 11.16 12.96 -31.67
CA PHE A 28 12.23 12.51 -30.79
C PHE A 28 12.08 11.04 -30.47
N VAL A 29 13.21 10.39 -30.29
CA VAL A 29 13.31 8.99 -29.89
C VAL A 29 14.15 8.91 -28.63
N ASP A 30 13.58 8.32 -27.60
CA ASP A 30 14.25 8.07 -26.32
C ASP A 30 14.97 6.72 -26.37
N LEU A 31 16.28 6.75 -26.16
CA LEU A 31 17.13 5.55 -26.05
C LEU A 31 17.84 5.54 -24.69
N CYS A 32 18.04 4.37 -24.09
CA CYS A 32 18.86 4.25 -22.87
C CYS A 32 20.32 4.61 -23.12
N ASP A 33 20.81 4.41 -24.34
CA ASP A 33 22.14 4.75 -24.80
C ASP A 33 22.03 5.39 -26.19
N VAL A 34 22.59 6.59 -26.33
CA VAL A 34 22.60 7.37 -27.60
C VAL A 34 23.95 7.30 -28.30
N SER A 35 24.73 6.23 -28.09
CA SER A 35 25.92 5.99 -28.88
C SER A 35 25.61 5.82 -30.36
N ASP A 36 26.59 6.10 -31.24
CA ASP A 36 26.43 5.92 -32.69
C ASP A 36 25.98 4.52 -33.05
N ASP A 37 26.46 3.51 -32.34
CA ASP A 37 26.09 2.10 -32.54
C ASP A 37 24.60 1.85 -32.19
N SER A 38 24.11 2.40 -31.10
CA SER A 38 22.71 2.30 -30.68
C SER A 38 21.79 3.01 -31.64
N ILE A 39 22.17 4.20 -32.11
CA ILE A 39 21.41 4.95 -33.11
C ILE A 39 21.37 4.19 -34.44
N ALA A 40 22.53 3.69 -34.93
CA ALA A 40 22.58 2.91 -36.15
C ALA A 40 21.74 1.62 -36.06
N LEU A 41 21.71 1.00 -34.88
CA LEU A 41 20.87 -0.18 -34.64
C LEU A 41 19.38 0.18 -34.69
N PHE A 42 18.96 1.29 -34.09
CA PHE A 42 17.58 1.80 -34.19
C PHE A 42 17.20 2.07 -35.65
N GLU A 43 18.04 2.82 -36.38
CA GLU A 43 17.78 3.19 -37.80
C GLU A 43 17.70 1.98 -38.72
N LYS A 44 18.47 0.93 -38.42
CA LYS A 44 18.43 -0.33 -39.18
C LYS A 44 17.09 -1.06 -39.06
N TYR A 45 16.45 -1.03 -37.90
CA TYR A 45 15.22 -1.79 -37.66
C TYR A 45 13.95 -0.98 -37.83
N PHE A 46 14.02 0.36 -37.71
CA PHE A 46 12.85 1.23 -37.80
C PHE A 46 12.93 2.18 -38.98
N ILE A 47 13.51 3.34 -38.79
CA ILE A 47 13.57 4.38 -39.81
C ILE A 47 14.74 5.33 -39.56
N SER A 48 15.44 5.74 -40.62
CA SER A 48 16.41 6.83 -40.58
C SER A 48 15.83 8.05 -41.26
N SER A 49 15.89 9.22 -40.59
CA SER A 49 15.38 10.49 -41.13
C SER A 49 16.04 11.67 -40.41
N ASP A 50 16.29 12.74 -41.17
CA ASP A 50 16.73 14.07 -40.67
C ASP A 50 15.68 14.75 -39.79
N LYS A 51 14.46 14.22 -39.74
CA LYS A 51 13.36 14.66 -38.88
C LYS A 51 13.33 13.96 -37.53
N ILE A 52 14.23 13.03 -37.30
CA ILE A 52 14.38 12.34 -36.01
C ILE A 52 15.57 12.94 -35.30
N TYR A 53 15.45 13.13 -33.98
CA TYR A 53 16.59 13.32 -33.10
C TYR A 53 16.49 12.35 -31.93
N TYR A 54 17.65 11.91 -31.45
CA TYR A 54 17.78 10.96 -30.36
C TYR A 54 18.13 11.69 -29.10
N GLN A 55 17.49 11.31 -28.00
CA GLN A 55 17.82 11.82 -26.67
C GLN A 55 17.97 10.67 -25.69
N GLN A 56 18.87 10.85 -24.72
CA GLN A 56 19.10 9.83 -23.71
C GLN A 56 17.97 9.87 -22.69
N SER A 57 17.38 8.70 -22.46
CA SER A 57 16.44 8.46 -21.39
C SER A 57 17.08 7.49 -20.40
N SER A 58 17.16 7.87 -19.15
CA SER A 58 17.83 7.09 -18.11
C SER A 58 17.03 5.93 -17.56
N GLN A 59 15.78 5.72 -18.01
CA GLN A 59 14.91 4.66 -17.46
C GLN A 59 13.91 4.14 -18.49
N SER A 60 13.74 2.80 -18.48
CA SER A 60 12.48 2.18 -18.84
C SER A 60 11.36 2.84 -18.00
N ILE A 61 10.22 3.09 -18.62
CA ILE A 61 9.01 3.44 -17.86
C ILE A 61 8.66 2.18 -17.06
N GLU A 62 9.05 2.14 -15.81
CA GLU A 62 8.59 1.11 -14.89
C GLU A 62 7.17 1.50 -14.46
N ASP A 63 6.19 0.76 -14.97
CA ASP A 63 4.84 0.85 -14.45
C ASP A 63 4.88 0.32 -13.01
N SER A 64 4.82 1.24 -12.04
CA SER A 64 4.74 0.83 -10.64
C SER A 64 3.48 0.00 -10.42
N THR A 65 3.64 -1.17 -9.79
CA THR A 65 2.50 -2.01 -9.45
C THR A 65 1.72 -1.33 -8.34
N SER A 66 0.47 -0.97 -8.64
CA SER A 66 -0.40 -0.30 -7.67
C SER A 66 -0.99 -1.29 -6.68
N LEU A 67 -0.87 -0.98 -5.38
CA LEU A 67 -1.46 -1.71 -4.27
C LEU A 67 -2.56 -0.86 -3.61
N ASN A 68 -3.59 -1.51 -3.11
CA ASN A 68 -4.75 -0.86 -2.50
C ASN A 68 -4.87 -1.21 -1.02
N SER A 69 -5.50 -0.34 -0.23
CA SER A 69 -5.95 -0.69 1.12
C SER A 69 -6.85 -1.93 1.10
N GLY A 70 -6.65 -2.85 2.02
CA GLY A 70 -7.32 -4.15 2.04
C GLY A 70 -6.67 -5.23 1.18
N SER A 71 -5.64 -4.94 0.37
CA SER A 71 -4.90 -5.98 -0.35
C SER A 71 -4.14 -6.89 0.61
N ALA A 72 -4.02 -8.17 0.24
CA ALA A 72 -3.33 -9.17 1.05
C ALA A 72 -1.83 -8.89 1.12
N ILE A 73 -1.26 -9.11 2.30
CA ILE A 73 0.18 -9.15 2.53
C ILE A 73 0.57 -10.43 3.24
N TYR A 74 1.80 -10.85 3.02
CA TYR A 74 2.37 -12.06 3.58
C TYR A 74 3.75 -11.78 4.18
N THR A 75 4.03 -12.41 5.31
CA THR A 75 5.33 -12.37 5.98
C THR A 75 5.69 -13.78 6.44
N VAL A 76 6.90 -13.97 6.94
CA VAL A 76 7.29 -15.24 7.58
C VAL A 76 6.49 -15.54 8.85
N ASN A 77 5.84 -14.55 9.44
CA ASN A 77 5.08 -14.67 10.68
C ASN A 77 3.57 -14.88 10.46
N GLY A 78 3.07 -14.61 9.26
CA GLY A 78 1.65 -14.72 8.95
C GLY A 78 1.20 -13.91 7.74
N SER A 79 -0.10 -13.78 7.59
CA SER A 79 -0.74 -12.97 6.56
C SER A 79 -1.66 -11.93 7.17
N GLY A 80 -1.90 -10.86 6.42
CA GLY A 80 -2.78 -9.78 6.81
C GLY A 80 -3.15 -8.90 5.62
N SER A 81 -3.47 -7.65 5.90
CA SER A 81 -3.99 -6.70 4.93
C SER A 81 -3.25 -5.38 4.98
N ILE A 82 -3.19 -4.68 3.86
CA ILE A 82 -2.75 -3.28 3.79
C ILE A 82 -3.82 -2.41 4.45
N GLY A 83 -3.42 -1.59 5.42
CA GLY A 83 -4.28 -0.58 6.03
C GLY A 83 -4.35 0.69 5.18
N PHE A 84 -3.62 1.72 5.57
CA PHE A 84 -3.58 2.99 4.84
C PHE A 84 -2.14 3.44 4.57
N ARG A 85 -1.98 4.22 3.51
CA ARG A 85 -0.68 4.78 3.14
C ARG A 85 -0.31 5.94 4.06
N CYS A 86 0.96 6.06 4.35
CA CYS A 86 1.53 7.22 5.05
C CYS A 86 3.02 7.32 4.78
N LYS A 87 3.64 8.39 5.27
CA LYS A 87 5.09 8.60 5.27
C LYS A 87 5.62 8.53 6.68
N LEU A 88 6.77 7.90 6.87
CA LEU A 88 7.50 7.87 8.13
C LEU A 88 8.78 8.71 7.98
N LYS A 89 8.99 9.66 8.90
CA LYS A 89 10.28 10.34 9.02
C LYS A 89 11.20 9.53 9.93
N LYS A 90 12.35 9.15 9.39
CA LYS A 90 13.39 8.42 10.10
C LYS A 90 14.74 9.16 9.93
N GLY A 91 15.09 9.96 10.92
CA GLY A 91 16.24 10.87 10.82
C GLY A 91 16.05 11.94 9.74
N SER A 92 16.95 12.00 8.76
CA SER A 92 16.86 12.92 7.60
C SER A 92 16.03 12.36 6.43
N GLN A 93 15.63 11.10 6.48
CA GLN A 93 14.90 10.45 5.40
C GLN A 93 13.41 10.48 5.65
N THR A 94 12.63 10.52 4.56
CA THR A 94 11.18 10.33 4.57
C THR A 94 10.87 9.10 3.74
N LEU A 95 10.41 8.04 4.40
CA LEU A 95 10.05 6.77 3.80
C LEU A 95 8.57 6.82 3.42
N LYS A 96 8.24 6.40 2.20
CA LYS A 96 6.85 6.16 1.76
C LYS A 96 6.48 4.73 2.08
N GLY A 97 5.24 4.50 2.49
CA GLY A 97 4.80 3.16 2.83
C GLY A 97 3.36 3.09 3.29
N PHE A 98 3.06 2.04 4.02
CA PHE A 98 1.72 1.79 4.54
C PHE A 98 1.76 1.22 5.96
N ILE A 99 0.65 1.38 6.64
CA ILE A 99 0.39 0.77 7.95
C ILE A 99 -0.34 -0.56 7.77
N THR A 100 0.05 -1.54 8.56
CA THR A 100 -0.66 -2.80 8.79
C THR A 100 -0.65 -3.13 10.29
N ALA A 101 -1.28 -4.22 10.72
CA ALA A 101 -1.22 -4.65 12.12
C ALA A 101 0.16 -5.21 12.49
N GLY A 102 0.67 -4.83 13.64
CA GLY A 102 1.99 -5.25 14.12
C GLY A 102 2.08 -6.75 14.35
N HIS A 103 1.03 -7.37 14.89
CA HIS A 103 1.01 -8.82 15.12
C HIS A 103 1.14 -9.65 13.82
N VAL A 104 0.83 -9.07 12.64
CA VAL A 104 1.01 -9.73 11.33
C VAL A 104 2.48 -9.85 10.95
N THR A 105 3.29 -8.82 11.25
CA THR A 105 4.70 -8.77 10.85
C THR A 105 5.63 -9.37 11.89
N GLY A 106 5.22 -9.38 13.17
CA GLY A 106 6.15 -9.59 14.27
C GLY A 106 7.11 -8.40 14.40
N ASN A 107 8.07 -8.51 15.34
CA ASN A 107 8.98 -7.41 15.73
C ASN A 107 10.42 -7.55 15.18
N ALA A 108 10.68 -8.53 14.32
CA ALA A 108 12.01 -8.71 13.76
C ALA A 108 12.32 -7.56 12.78
N GLU A 109 13.38 -6.80 13.09
CA GLU A 109 13.86 -5.73 12.19
C GLU A 109 14.08 -6.26 10.77
N PHE A 110 13.76 -5.44 9.77
CA PHE A 110 13.91 -5.76 8.35
C PHE A 110 13.09 -6.97 7.87
N THR A 111 11.99 -7.30 8.55
CA THR A 111 11.06 -8.32 8.03
C THR A 111 10.56 -7.90 6.64
N ASN A 112 10.80 -8.75 5.65
CA ASN A 112 10.28 -8.55 4.30
C ASN A 112 8.78 -8.83 4.26
N VAL A 113 8.06 -8.01 3.48
CA VAL A 113 6.63 -8.15 3.23
C VAL A 113 6.41 -8.42 1.75
N TYR A 114 5.49 -9.33 1.45
CA TYR A 114 5.25 -9.88 0.12
C TYR A 114 3.79 -9.75 -0.27
N SER A 115 3.52 -9.66 -1.58
CA SER A 115 2.17 -9.70 -2.15
C SER A 115 1.67 -11.12 -2.43
N SER A 116 2.50 -12.13 -2.22
CA SER A 116 2.19 -13.54 -2.47
C SER A 116 2.60 -14.42 -1.30
N SER A 117 1.77 -15.43 -0.99
CA SER A 117 2.01 -16.42 0.06
C SER A 117 3.25 -17.30 -0.18
N GLY A 118 3.74 -17.37 -1.42
CA GLY A 118 4.97 -18.09 -1.76
C GLY A 118 6.25 -17.41 -1.28
N LEU A 119 6.18 -16.17 -0.76
CA LEU A 119 7.29 -15.36 -0.23
C LEU A 119 8.49 -15.30 -1.19
N GLN A 120 8.23 -15.27 -2.50
CA GLN A 120 9.29 -15.21 -3.49
C GLN A 120 9.89 -13.80 -3.58
N PRO A 121 11.20 -13.65 -3.86
CA PRO A 121 11.82 -12.34 -4.01
C PRO A 121 11.09 -11.42 -5.01
N SER A 122 10.55 -11.97 -6.08
CA SER A 122 9.78 -11.24 -7.11
C SER A 122 8.43 -10.71 -6.63
N SER A 123 7.93 -11.17 -5.48
CA SER A 123 6.69 -10.68 -4.86
C SER A 123 6.93 -9.82 -3.62
N LYS A 124 8.18 -9.50 -3.29
CA LYS A 124 8.52 -8.59 -2.20
C LYS A 124 8.04 -7.18 -2.54
N ILE A 125 7.27 -6.58 -1.63
CA ILE A 125 6.69 -5.23 -1.80
C ILE A 125 7.29 -4.19 -0.87
N GLY A 126 8.02 -4.60 0.15
CA GLY A 126 8.62 -3.68 1.10
C GLY A 126 9.23 -4.36 2.32
N THR A 127 9.64 -3.52 3.27
CA THR A 127 10.37 -3.94 4.47
C THR A 127 9.82 -3.23 5.71
N LEU A 128 9.77 -3.94 6.84
CA LEU A 128 9.38 -3.39 8.13
C LEU A 128 10.37 -2.34 8.62
N GLU A 129 9.89 -1.13 8.90
CA GLU A 129 10.70 0.00 9.35
C GLU A 129 10.30 0.56 10.72
N ALA A 130 9.06 0.34 11.14
CA ALA A 130 8.59 0.68 12.48
C ALA A 130 7.54 -0.32 12.95
N TYR A 131 7.57 -0.61 14.25
CA TYR A 131 6.71 -1.60 14.88
C TYR A 131 6.32 -1.20 16.29
N LYS A 132 5.06 -1.39 16.64
CA LYS A 132 4.60 -1.29 18.00
C LYS A 132 3.39 -2.20 18.23
N TYR A 133 3.44 -3.01 19.28
CA TYR A 133 2.35 -3.86 19.71
C TYR A 133 2.19 -3.80 21.23
N GLY A 134 1.10 -3.20 21.69
CA GLY A 134 0.76 -3.01 23.10
C GLY A 134 0.34 -1.56 23.42
N GLY A 135 -0.28 -1.37 24.56
CA GLY A 135 -0.90 -0.09 24.92
C GLY A 135 -2.05 0.24 23.98
N SER A 136 -2.05 1.41 23.39
CA SER A 136 -3.12 1.85 22.47
C SER A 136 -2.84 1.52 20.99
N VAL A 137 -1.82 0.73 20.69
CA VAL A 137 -1.34 0.53 19.32
C VAL A 137 -0.97 -0.92 19.04
N ASP A 138 -1.40 -1.39 17.88
CA ASP A 138 -0.94 -2.60 17.21
C ASP A 138 -0.69 -2.24 15.75
N MET A 139 0.57 -1.90 15.40
CA MET A 139 0.91 -1.40 14.08
C MET A 139 2.31 -1.83 13.64
N ALA A 140 2.46 -1.95 12.34
CA ALA A 140 3.71 -2.02 11.62
C ALA A 140 3.68 -1.02 10.45
N PHE A 141 4.75 -0.28 10.26
CA PHE A 141 4.96 0.53 9.06
C PHE A 141 5.90 -0.20 8.12
N ILE A 142 5.44 -0.40 6.91
CA ILE A 142 6.20 -1.05 5.84
C ILE A 142 6.62 0.01 4.84
N ALA A 143 7.92 0.23 4.71
CA ALA A 143 8.46 1.04 3.62
C ALA A 143 8.35 0.25 2.32
N ILE A 144 7.69 0.81 1.32
CA ILE A 144 7.51 0.15 0.02
C ILE A 144 8.77 0.26 -0.83
N ASP A 145 9.03 -0.78 -1.61
CA ASP A 145 10.07 -0.78 -2.64
C ASP A 145 9.63 0.13 -3.82
N SER A 146 10.59 0.66 -4.59
CA SER A 146 10.38 1.68 -5.65
C SER A 146 9.40 1.27 -6.74
N ASP A 147 9.27 -0.04 -6.98
CA ASP A 147 8.45 -0.63 -8.03
C ASP A 147 6.96 -0.67 -7.67
N TYR A 148 6.61 -0.19 -6.46
CA TYR A 148 5.25 -0.24 -5.94
C TYR A 148 4.74 1.13 -5.53
N GLU A 149 3.44 1.33 -5.66
CA GLU A 149 2.70 2.48 -5.17
C GLU A 149 1.49 2.04 -4.35
N ILE A 150 1.26 2.69 -3.21
CA ILE A 150 0.02 2.50 -2.45
C ILE A 150 -0.98 3.59 -2.85
N LEU A 151 -2.13 3.19 -3.34
CA LEU A 151 -3.20 4.11 -3.71
C LEU A 151 -4.10 4.45 -2.51
N SER A 152 -4.63 5.67 -2.47
CA SER A 152 -5.61 6.08 -1.45
C SER A 152 -7.01 5.58 -1.79
N LYS A 153 -7.15 4.28 -1.99
CA LYS A 153 -8.43 3.62 -2.24
C LYS A 153 -8.42 2.18 -1.74
N THR A 154 -9.60 1.65 -1.44
CA THR A 154 -9.76 0.23 -1.11
C THR A 154 -9.64 -0.64 -2.37
N ARG A 155 -9.44 -1.96 -2.17
CA ARG A 155 -9.40 -2.94 -3.27
C ARG A 155 -10.68 -2.99 -4.12
N ILE A 156 -11.80 -2.52 -3.60
CA ILE A 156 -13.07 -2.39 -4.33
C ILE A 156 -13.29 -0.98 -4.90
N GLY A 157 -12.28 -0.10 -4.85
CA GLY A 157 -12.29 1.20 -5.50
C GLY A 157 -12.86 2.36 -4.67
N VAL A 158 -13.19 2.18 -3.40
CA VAL A 158 -13.62 3.29 -2.53
C VAL A 158 -12.44 4.21 -2.27
N VAL A 159 -12.54 5.46 -2.73
CA VAL A 159 -11.50 6.49 -2.53
C VAL A 159 -11.52 6.93 -1.06
N LEU A 160 -10.36 6.89 -0.42
CA LEU A 160 -10.17 7.25 0.99
C LEU A 160 -9.70 8.70 1.12
N ASP A 161 -10.29 9.43 2.07
CA ASP A 161 -9.74 10.68 2.54
C ASP A 161 -8.64 10.36 3.57
N GLU A 162 -7.45 10.88 3.36
CA GLU A 162 -6.30 10.67 4.25
C GLU A 162 -6.40 11.43 5.58
N ASN A 163 -7.47 12.18 5.79
CA ASN A 163 -7.78 12.71 7.10
C ASN A 163 -8.27 11.57 8.00
N TYR A 164 -7.77 11.53 9.21
CA TYR A 164 -8.24 10.61 10.25
C TYR A 164 -9.05 11.36 11.30
N PHE A 165 -9.90 10.65 12.02
CA PHE A 165 -10.68 11.23 13.11
C PHE A 165 -10.03 10.97 14.45
N THR A 166 -9.92 12.00 15.27
CA THR A 166 -9.48 11.89 16.66
C THR A 166 -10.63 11.56 17.62
N SER A 167 -11.86 11.81 17.17
CA SER A 167 -13.08 11.47 17.93
C SER A 167 -14.16 10.95 16.99
N ILE A 168 -14.55 9.71 17.17
CA ILE A 168 -15.68 9.05 16.52
C ILE A 168 -16.66 8.66 17.63
N SER A 169 -17.94 8.96 17.44
CA SER A 169 -18.97 8.67 18.43
C SER A 169 -19.47 7.23 18.36
N GLU A 170 -19.90 6.68 19.48
CA GLU A 170 -20.71 5.45 19.51
C GLU A 170 -21.95 5.62 18.65
N GLY A 171 -22.41 4.56 18.01
CA GLY A 171 -23.49 4.57 17.03
C GLY A 171 -23.07 5.03 15.63
N THR A 172 -21.81 5.48 15.41
CA THR A 172 -21.33 5.79 14.06
C THR A 172 -21.12 4.51 13.27
N THR A 173 -21.66 4.47 12.04
CA THR A 173 -21.37 3.38 11.10
C THR A 173 -19.95 3.50 10.56
N ILE A 174 -19.19 2.42 10.68
CA ILE A 174 -17.85 2.28 10.11
C ILE A 174 -17.80 1.10 9.15
N TYR A 175 -16.88 1.18 8.21
CA TYR A 175 -16.66 0.19 7.16
C TYR A 175 -15.26 -0.37 7.30
N MET A 176 -15.09 -1.67 7.05
CA MET A 176 -13.81 -2.36 7.03
C MET A 176 -13.60 -3.01 5.67
N SER A 177 -12.39 -2.90 5.12
CA SER A 177 -11.96 -3.65 3.94
C SER A 177 -10.63 -4.35 4.25
N GLY A 178 -10.62 -5.66 4.07
CA GLY A 178 -9.47 -6.52 4.31
C GLY A 178 -9.22 -7.49 3.16
N SER A 179 -8.24 -8.35 3.30
CA SER A 179 -7.80 -9.25 2.24
C SER A 179 -8.83 -10.35 1.91
N ASN A 180 -9.56 -10.80 2.91
CA ASN A 180 -10.56 -11.86 2.78
C ASN A 180 -11.99 -11.32 2.86
N THR A 181 -12.21 -10.15 3.46
CA THR A 181 -13.47 -9.42 3.45
C THR A 181 -13.35 -8.20 2.56
N GLU A 182 -14.04 -8.17 1.43
CA GLU A 182 -13.99 -7.04 0.49
C GLU A 182 -14.45 -5.75 1.14
N GLU A 183 -15.65 -5.77 1.72
CA GLU A 183 -16.19 -4.71 2.56
C GLU A 183 -17.19 -5.31 3.55
N SER A 184 -17.13 -4.89 4.78
CA SER A 184 -18.16 -5.08 5.79
C SER A 184 -18.39 -3.79 6.54
N PHE A 185 -19.54 -3.66 7.18
CA PHE A 185 -19.86 -2.47 7.97
C PHE A 185 -20.58 -2.85 9.27
N GLY A 186 -20.55 -1.93 10.21
CA GLY A 186 -21.20 -2.06 11.50
C GLY A 186 -21.13 -0.75 12.28
N GLU A 187 -21.73 -0.74 13.47
CA GLU A 187 -21.77 0.41 14.33
C GLU A 187 -20.72 0.31 15.44
N ILE A 188 -20.20 1.45 15.86
CA ILE A 188 -19.32 1.57 17.02
C ILE A 188 -20.14 1.36 18.29
N GLU A 189 -19.79 0.33 19.06
CA GLU A 189 -20.39 0.05 20.37
C GLU A 189 -19.60 0.72 21.50
N SER A 190 -18.30 0.86 21.34
CA SER A 190 -17.43 1.55 22.29
C SER A 190 -16.26 2.21 21.59
N ASN A 191 -15.99 3.44 21.92
CA ASN A 191 -14.87 4.21 21.38
C ASN A 191 -13.62 4.22 22.28
N SER A 192 -13.67 3.54 23.43
CA SER A 192 -12.54 3.41 24.36
C SER A 192 -12.55 2.05 25.03
N TYR A 193 -12.37 1.02 24.21
CA TYR A 193 -12.39 -0.36 24.66
C TYR A 193 -10.99 -0.87 24.93
N SER A 194 -10.83 -1.63 26.03
CA SER A 194 -9.58 -2.28 26.41
C SER A 194 -9.77 -3.79 26.46
N PHE A 195 -8.78 -4.52 25.98
CA PHE A 195 -8.81 -5.99 25.96
C PHE A 195 -7.39 -6.56 25.99
N THR A 196 -7.29 -7.86 26.24
CA THR A 196 -6.06 -8.61 26.07
C THR A 196 -6.16 -9.44 24.79
N SER A 197 -5.19 -9.31 23.91
CA SER A 197 -5.14 -10.06 22.65
C SER A 197 -4.94 -11.57 22.88
N GLY A 198 -5.15 -12.37 21.84
CA GLY A 198 -4.90 -13.82 21.89
C GLY A 198 -3.45 -14.20 22.23
N SER A 199 -2.50 -13.32 21.97
CA SER A 199 -1.07 -13.46 22.36
C SER A 199 -0.75 -12.94 23.77
N GLY A 200 -1.76 -12.53 24.54
CA GLY A 200 -1.59 -12.05 25.92
C GLY A 200 -1.16 -10.58 26.03
N VAL A 201 -1.10 -9.84 24.94
CA VAL A 201 -0.72 -8.42 24.93
C VAL A 201 -1.93 -7.55 25.29
N PRO A 202 -1.86 -6.68 26.33
CA PRO A 202 -2.93 -5.76 26.64
C PRO A 202 -2.99 -4.62 25.63
N LEU A 203 -4.20 -4.37 25.09
CA LEU A 203 -4.51 -3.26 24.21
C LEU A 203 -5.59 -2.38 24.86
N THR A 204 -5.42 -1.07 24.75
CA THR A 204 -6.28 -0.07 25.38
C THR A 204 -6.70 0.98 24.37
N ASP A 205 -7.78 1.71 24.67
CA ASP A 205 -8.27 2.81 23.82
C ASP A 205 -8.55 2.41 22.37
N CYS A 206 -9.08 1.21 22.16
CA CYS A 206 -9.49 0.69 20.87
C CYS A 206 -10.98 0.97 20.61
N ILE A 207 -11.40 0.84 19.35
CA ILE A 207 -12.82 0.85 18.98
C ILE A 207 -13.31 -0.58 18.97
N LYS A 208 -14.48 -0.80 19.59
CA LYS A 208 -15.27 -2.03 19.50
C LYS A 208 -16.50 -1.78 18.63
N SER A 209 -16.78 -2.66 17.69
CA SER A 209 -17.88 -2.54 16.73
C SER A 209 -18.43 -3.91 16.35
N ASP A 210 -19.52 -3.95 15.59
CA ASP A 210 -20.21 -5.17 15.21
C ASP A 210 -20.07 -5.54 13.72
N TYR A 211 -19.15 -4.91 12.97
CA TYR A 211 -18.88 -5.36 11.60
C TYR A 211 -18.25 -6.77 11.59
N SER A 212 -18.47 -7.50 10.49
CA SER A 212 -17.92 -8.83 10.31
C SER A 212 -16.50 -8.79 9.79
N SER A 213 -15.66 -9.73 10.23
CA SER A 213 -14.32 -9.96 9.73
C SER A 213 -13.94 -11.43 9.83
N VAL A 214 -12.94 -11.85 9.07
CA VAL A 214 -12.37 -13.20 9.07
C VAL A 214 -10.85 -13.14 9.19
N ASP A 215 -10.22 -14.28 9.41
CA ASP A 215 -8.76 -14.40 9.49
C ASP A 215 -8.12 -13.89 8.19
N GLY A 216 -7.03 -13.13 8.30
CA GLY A 216 -6.36 -12.45 7.19
C GLY A 216 -6.77 -10.98 7.00
N ASP A 217 -7.90 -10.54 7.57
CA ASP A 217 -8.30 -9.14 7.52
C ASP A 217 -7.49 -8.23 8.48
N SER A 218 -6.67 -8.80 9.36
CA SER A 218 -5.78 -8.07 10.26
C SER A 218 -4.94 -7.04 9.52
N GLY A 219 -4.93 -5.79 9.98
CA GLY A 219 -4.29 -4.66 9.32
C GLY A 219 -5.16 -3.96 8.29
N GLY A 220 -6.29 -4.54 7.87
CA GLY A 220 -7.21 -3.97 6.90
C GLY A 220 -7.73 -2.59 7.31
N ILE A 221 -8.06 -1.77 6.33
CA ILE A 221 -8.51 -0.40 6.54
C ILE A 221 -9.88 -0.34 7.20
N VAL A 222 -10.03 0.55 8.18
CA VAL A 222 -11.33 0.93 8.74
C VAL A 222 -11.57 2.41 8.48
N TYR A 223 -12.74 2.72 7.91
CA TYR A 223 -13.11 4.08 7.53
C TYR A 223 -14.57 4.39 7.85
N ALA A 224 -14.91 5.68 7.86
CA ALA A 224 -16.27 6.16 8.07
C ALA A 224 -16.68 7.11 6.93
N LYS A 225 -17.95 7.04 6.52
CA LYS A 225 -18.54 7.96 5.52
C LYS A 225 -19.10 9.16 6.24
N ILE A 226 -18.38 10.28 6.22
CA ILE A 226 -18.75 11.54 6.91
C ILE A 226 -18.63 12.72 5.93
N ASN A 227 -19.68 13.52 5.82
CA ASN A 227 -19.70 14.71 4.94
C ASN A 227 -19.25 14.42 3.49
N ASN A 228 -19.73 13.34 2.91
CA ASN A 228 -19.35 12.85 1.57
C ASN A 228 -17.87 12.46 1.41
N SER A 229 -17.16 12.25 2.50
CA SER A 229 -15.78 11.78 2.52
C SER A 229 -15.71 10.40 3.20
N ASN A 230 -14.80 9.54 2.73
CA ASN A 230 -14.48 8.25 3.35
C ASN A 230 -13.21 8.41 4.19
N ALA A 231 -13.37 8.91 5.39
CA ALA A 231 -12.26 9.27 6.26
C ALA A 231 -11.72 8.06 7.02
N ILE A 232 -10.40 7.98 7.12
CA ILE A 232 -9.69 6.88 7.79
C ILE A 232 -9.93 6.96 9.29
N VAL A 233 -10.46 5.88 9.86
CA VAL A 233 -10.68 5.68 11.30
C VAL A 233 -9.52 4.93 11.95
N GLY A 234 -9.03 3.90 11.28
CA GLY A 234 -7.96 3.06 11.81
C GLY A 234 -7.70 1.82 10.99
N ILE A 235 -7.17 0.80 11.65
CA ILE A 235 -6.93 -0.52 11.07
C ILE A 235 -7.61 -1.61 11.89
N HIS A 236 -8.07 -2.65 11.24
CA HIS A 236 -8.63 -3.83 11.89
C HIS A 236 -7.55 -4.61 12.64
N HIS A 237 -7.76 -4.86 13.95
CA HIS A 237 -6.88 -5.73 14.73
C HIS A 237 -7.29 -7.19 14.63
N GLY A 238 -8.56 -7.46 14.82
CA GLY A 238 -9.13 -8.81 14.88
C GLY A 238 -10.54 -8.77 15.43
N SER A 239 -11.07 -9.93 15.77
CA SER A 239 -12.41 -10.05 16.36
C SER A 239 -12.38 -10.86 17.65
N LYS A 240 -13.32 -10.54 18.53
CA LYS A 240 -13.58 -11.28 19.78
C LYS A 240 -14.96 -11.90 19.73
N THR A 241 -15.07 -13.17 20.03
CA THR A 241 -16.38 -13.83 20.20
C THR A 241 -16.95 -13.47 21.57
N GLU A 242 -18.07 -12.81 21.60
CA GLU A 242 -18.88 -12.60 22.80
C GLU A 242 -20.06 -13.55 22.74
N TRP A 243 -20.44 -14.05 23.86
CA TRP A 243 -21.56 -14.96 24.12
C TRP A 243 -22.16 -15.68 22.90
N LEU A 244 -21.97 -16.99 22.80
CA LEU A 244 -22.65 -17.96 21.94
C LEU A 244 -22.57 -17.77 20.40
N PHE A 245 -21.95 -16.77 19.83
CA PHE A 245 -21.74 -16.63 18.36
C PHE A 245 -21.60 -15.16 17.87
N PHE A 246 -21.74 -14.17 18.74
CA PHE A 246 -21.59 -12.77 18.33
C PHE A 246 -20.11 -12.38 18.29
N LYS A 247 -19.57 -12.20 17.11
CA LYS A 247 -18.22 -11.64 16.95
C LYS A 247 -18.29 -10.12 17.02
N LYS A 248 -17.37 -9.53 17.78
CA LYS A 248 -17.15 -8.09 17.84
C LYS A 248 -15.79 -7.75 17.27
N ALA A 249 -15.75 -6.83 16.35
CA ALA A 249 -14.54 -6.37 15.70
C ALA A 249 -13.81 -5.34 16.57
N LEU A 250 -12.50 -5.37 16.52
CA LEU A 250 -11.60 -4.50 17.29
C LEU A 250 -10.73 -3.70 16.31
N THR A 251 -10.76 -2.38 16.45
CA THR A 251 -10.05 -1.45 15.55
C THR A 251 -9.05 -0.62 16.36
N ILE A 252 -7.81 -0.53 15.86
CA ILE A 252 -6.79 0.37 16.35
C ILE A 252 -6.99 1.74 15.68
N LYS A 253 -7.14 2.78 16.49
CA LYS A 253 -7.40 4.14 16.00
C LYS A 253 -6.21 4.69 15.20
N ALA A 254 -6.46 5.30 14.07
CA ALA A 254 -5.44 6.00 13.28
C ALA A 254 -4.77 7.12 14.08
N SER A 255 -5.51 7.85 14.93
CA SER A 255 -4.96 8.88 15.82
C SER A 255 -3.87 8.35 16.75
N ASN A 256 -4.05 7.14 17.32
CA ASN A 256 -3.07 6.51 18.20
C ASN A 256 -1.82 6.06 17.42
N ILE A 257 -2.01 5.58 16.18
CA ILE A 257 -0.92 5.22 15.28
C ILE A 257 -0.07 6.47 14.96
N TYR A 258 -0.71 7.56 14.52
CA TYR A 258 -0.02 8.82 14.20
C TYR A 258 0.69 9.44 15.40
N ALA A 259 0.19 9.24 16.63
CA ALA A 259 0.84 9.73 17.84
C ALA A 259 2.08 8.92 18.26
N THR A 260 2.34 7.78 17.64
CA THR A 260 3.41 6.85 18.05
C THR A 260 4.77 7.20 17.44
N TYR A 261 4.78 7.63 16.18
CA TYR A 261 5.97 7.99 15.41
C TYR A 261 5.70 9.27 14.61
N GLU A 262 6.77 9.86 14.05
CA GLU A 262 6.64 11.01 13.13
C GLU A 262 6.05 10.57 11.77
N PHE A 263 4.77 10.25 11.78
CA PHE A 263 4.03 9.95 10.57
C PHE A 263 3.44 11.20 9.93
N TYR A 264 3.44 11.22 8.61
CA TYR A 264 2.87 12.28 7.79
C TYR A 264 1.90 11.70 6.78
N LYS A 265 0.92 12.53 6.39
CA LYS A 265 0.03 12.19 5.27
C LYS A 265 0.83 12.07 3.97
N TYR A 266 0.30 11.31 3.09
CA TYR A 266 0.98 10.98 1.82
C TYR A 266 1.08 12.17 0.86
#